data_f45c4706cf6be1e5948f93c0514fdcc2
#
_entry.id   f45c4706cf6be1e5948f93c0514fdcc2
#
_cell.length_a   1.000
_cell.length_b   1.000
_cell.length_c   1.000
_cell.angle_alpha   90.00
_cell.angle_beta   90.00
_cell.angle_gamma   90.00
#
_symmetry.space_group_name_H-M   'P 1'
#
loop_
_entity.id
_entity.type
_entity.pdbx_description
1 polymer ?
#
loop_
_entity_poly.entity_id
_entity_poly.type
_entity_poly.pdbx_seq_one_letter_code
_entity_poly.pdbx_strand_id
1 'polypeptide(L)'
;VGTPLLARSGRDAHLTEAGEVLARHATSILARLSAAEEEIAAIAGLHAGCVRLVSFLSGTSTVIPPALAALRAERPEVEVTLSEATPPRAIAMLRNGDCDIALAFRYPELPGAAPGAPGTHPQDPGTEGEEDADWDGLAAHPLLTDRLVGLLPEGHHLAGAGKLELADLAGETWILGCASCRRHVVKVCESTGFTPRMDLTTDDYPTVIGLVGAGMGVSVLPELALSSLPSGTVRLVPIVPTIQREVVALTLPAYESVPAVRLMLQHLKSAARLAGQALDGTSLPPR
;
A
#
# COMPACT_ATOMS: atom_id res chain seq x y z
N VAL A 1 27.67 24.10 12.15
CA VAL A 1 26.87 23.67 13.32
C VAL A 1 27.76 23.38 14.53
N GLY A 2 29.08 23.26 14.34
CA GLY A 2 30.06 23.13 15.44
C GLY A 2 30.19 21.71 16.02
N THR A 3 29.47 20.74 15.51
CA THR A 3 29.57 19.33 15.87
C THR A 3 29.54 18.44 14.62
N PRO A 4 30.23 17.29 14.60
CA PRO A 4 30.15 16.36 13.49
C PRO A 4 28.73 15.85 13.29
N LEU A 5 28.25 15.86 12.04
CA LEU A 5 26.93 15.34 11.65
C LEU A 5 26.99 13.91 11.09
N LEU A 6 28.21 13.52 10.64
CA LEU A 6 28.47 12.19 10.11
C LEU A 6 29.61 11.55 10.89
N ALA A 7 29.44 10.29 11.23
CA ALA A 7 30.50 9.40 11.71
C ALA A 7 30.86 8.41 10.61
N ARG A 8 32.16 8.18 10.41
CA ARG A 8 32.67 7.19 9.44
C ARG A 8 33.16 5.95 10.17
N SER A 9 32.66 4.79 9.77
CA SER A 9 33.14 3.49 10.24
C SER A 9 33.59 2.70 9.01
N GLY A 10 34.88 2.73 8.72
CA GLY A 10 35.43 2.08 7.53
C GLY A 10 34.95 2.74 6.24
N ARG A 11 34.22 2.00 5.40
CA ARG A 11 33.65 2.48 4.12
C ARG A 11 32.23 3.08 4.29
N ASP A 12 31.60 2.90 5.44
CA ASP A 12 30.24 3.35 5.70
C ASP A 12 30.24 4.67 6.45
N ALA A 13 29.25 5.53 6.14
CA ALA A 13 28.98 6.77 6.83
C ALA A 13 27.60 6.69 7.49
N HIS A 14 27.54 6.98 8.78
CA HIS A 14 26.30 7.01 9.55
C HIS A 14 26.08 8.41 10.11
N LEU A 15 24.82 8.78 10.31
CA LEU A 15 24.49 10.02 11.01
C LEU A 15 24.92 9.91 12.49
N THR A 16 25.42 10.98 13.03
CA THR A 16 25.54 11.14 14.47
C THR A 16 24.17 11.54 15.05
N GLU A 17 24.00 11.52 16.36
CA GLU A 17 22.78 12.02 17.02
C GLU A 17 22.45 13.46 16.57
N ALA A 18 23.45 14.32 16.46
CA ALA A 18 23.30 15.68 15.92
C ALA A 18 22.91 15.66 14.42
N GLY A 19 23.41 14.70 13.66
CA GLY A 19 23.05 14.47 12.26
C GLY A 19 21.59 14.05 12.12
N GLU A 20 21.10 13.15 12.98
CA GLU A 20 19.69 12.73 13.00
C GLU A 20 18.74 13.87 13.38
N VAL A 21 19.11 14.67 14.38
CA VAL A 21 18.35 15.87 14.75
C VAL A 21 18.26 16.83 13.57
N LEU A 22 19.39 17.12 12.91
CA LEU A 22 19.39 18.00 11.75
C LEU A 22 18.59 17.45 10.59
N ALA A 23 18.67 16.14 10.29
CA ALA A 23 17.92 15.50 9.22
C ALA A 23 16.41 15.63 9.45
N ARG A 24 15.92 15.39 10.66
CA ARG A 24 14.49 15.57 11.00
C ARG A 24 14.02 17.01 10.78
N HIS A 25 14.84 17.99 11.17
CA HIS A 25 14.49 19.39 10.96
C HIS A 25 14.67 19.84 9.52
N ALA A 26 15.66 19.30 8.79
CA ALA A 26 15.91 19.65 7.40
C ALA A 26 14.70 19.35 6.51
N THR A 27 14.05 18.21 6.69
CA THR A 27 12.85 17.85 5.93
C THR A 27 11.71 18.86 6.13
N SER A 28 11.48 19.30 7.39
CA SER A 28 10.48 20.32 7.69
C SER A 28 10.84 21.70 7.13
N ILE A 29 12.11 22.07 7.13
CA ILE A 29 12.60 23.33 6.57
C ILE A 29 12.43 23.33 5.04
N LEU A 30 12.79 22.25 4.38
CA LEU A 30 12.63 22.11 2.94
C LEU A 30 11.16 22.15 2.52
N ALA A 31 10.26 21.49 3.26
CA ALA A 31 8.84 21.56 3.01
C ALA A 31 8.28 23.00 3.10
N ARG A 32 8.72 23.76 4.11
CA ARG A 32 8.33 25.16 4.27
C ARG A 32 8.91 26.05 3.17
N LEU A 33 10.13 25.76 2.73
CA LEU A 33 10.75 26.46 1.61
C LEU A 33 9.95 26.23 0.33
N SER A 34 9.61 24.97 0.03
CA SER A 34 8.77 24.63 -1.14
C SER A 34 7.40 25.30 -1.09
N ALA A 35 6.77 25.35 0.09
CA ALA A 35 5.49 26.04 0.25
C ALA A 35 5.63 27.55 -0.04
N ALA A 36 6.72 28.19 0.44
CA ALA A 36 6.96 29.60 0.18
C ALA A 36 7.26 29.87 -1.31
N GLU A 37 8.01 29.01 -1.96
CA GLU A 37 8.29 29.09 -3.40
C GLU A 37 7.01 28.97 -4.21
N GLU A 38 6.08 28.05 -3.87
CA GLU A 38 4.79 27.93 -4.50
C GLU A 38 3.89 29.16 -4.27
N GLU A 39 3.88 29.73 -3.07
CA GLU A 39 3.16 30.96 -2.79
C GLU A 39 3.69 32.14 -3.62
N ILE A 40 5.00 32.26 -3.75
CA ILE A 40 5.66 33.29 -4.58
C ILE A 40 5.32 33.05 -6.05
N ALA A 41 5.40 31.80 -6.54
CA ALA A 41 5.05 31.43 -7.90
C ALA A 41 3.58 31.74 -8.21
N ALA A 42 2.67 31.49 -7.28
CA ALA A 42 1.25 31.83 -7.40
C ALA A 42 1.04 33.34 -7.52
N ILE A 43 1.75 34.17 -6.74
CA ILE A 43 1.70 35.64 -6.83
C ILE A 43 2.27 36.14 -8.16
N ALA A 44 3.33 35.50 -8.66
CA ALA A 44 3.96 35.83 -9.93
C ALA A 44 3.16 35.34 -11.16
N GLY A 45 2.03 34.66 -10.97
CA GLY A 45 1.25 34.03 -12.04
C GLY A 45 1.89 32.75 -12.60
N LEU A 46 2.93 32.27 -11.96
CA LEU A 46 3.62 31.01 -12.25
C LEU A 46 3.00 29.91 -11.36
N HIS A 47 2.06 29.15 -11.88
CA HIS A 47 1.34 28.13 -11.13
C HIS A 47 2.01 26.74 -11.25
N ALA A 48 3.33 26.71 -11.10
CA ALA A 48 4.09 25.44 -11.13
C ALA A 48 4.27 24.89 -9.72
N GLY A 49 3.77 23.71 -9.48
CA GLY A 49 4.06 22.92 -8.28
C GLY A 49 4.54 21.53 -8.71
N CYS A 50 5.27 20.83 -7.84
CA CYS A 50 5.69 19.45 -8.06
C CYS A 50 5.19 18.60 -6.89
N VAL A 51 4.61 17.43 -7.19
CA VAL A 51 4.19 16.43 -6.20
C VAL A 51 4.86 15.10 -6.50
N ARG A 52 5.62 14.59 -5.54
CA ARG A 52 6.27 13.28 -5.61
C ARG A 52 5.42 12.25 -4.87
N LEU A 53 4.79 11.35 -5.64
CA LEU A 53 3.93 10.29 -5.13
C LEU A 53 4.69 8.97 -5.06
N VAL A 54 4.47 8.22 -3.99
CA VAL A 54 4.85 6.82 -3.89
C VAL A 54 3.61 6.02 -3.54
N SER A 55 3.39 4.89 -4.22
CA SER A 55 2.22 4.06 -4.01
C SER A 55 2.57 2.58 -4.10
N PHE A 56 1.73 1.75 -3.52
CA PHE A 56 1.78 0.30 -3.66
C PHE A 56 0.95 -0.15 -4.87
N LEU A 57 1.22 -1.32 -5.40
CA LEU A 57 0.75 -1.81 -6.70
C LEU A 57 -0.77 -1.61 -6.93
N SER A 58 -1.64 -2.08 -6.01
CA SER A 58 -3.09 -1.93 -6.19
C SER A 58 -3.58 -0.48 -6.05
N GLY A 59 -2.91 0.36 -5.26
CA GLY A 59 -3.19 1.79 -5.19
C GLY A 59 -2.82 2.49 -6.50
N THR A 60 -1.65 2.15 -7.06
CA THR A 60 -1.17 2.69 -8.33
C THR A 60 -2.11 2.35 -9.50
N SER A 61 -2.64 1.12 -9.52
CA SER A 61 -3.50 0.70 -10.64
C SER A 61 -4.94 1.23 -10.57
N THR A 62 -5.41 1.66 -9.39
CA THR A 62 -6.83 1.98 -9.18
C THR A 62 -7.10 3.41 -8.71
N VAL A 63 -6.47 3.84 -7.62
CA VAL A 63 -6.73 5.15 -7.00
C VAL A 63 -5.97 6.27 -7.69
N ILE A 64 -4.71 6.01 -8.09
CA ILE A 64 -3.83 7.03 -8.66
C ILE A 64 -4.31 7.55 -10.02
N PRO A 65 -4.68 6.72 -11.02
CA PRO A 65 -5.01 7.23 -12.35
C PRO A 65 -6.16 8.23 -12.37
N PRO A 66 -7.33 7.98 -11.73
CA PRO A 66 -8.40 8.96 -11.71
C PRO A 66 -8.04 10.23 -10.90
N ALA A 67 -7.23 10.10 -9.83
CA ALA A 67 -6.76 11.25 -9.07
C ALA A 67 -5.83 12.14 -9.90
N LEU A 68 -4.90 11.56 -10.66
CA LEU A 68 -4.01 12.30 -11.57
C LEU A 68 -4.78 12.93 -12.72
N ALA A 69 -5.77 12.24 -13.28
CA ALA A 69 -6.61 12.80 -14.34
C ALA A 69 -7.36 14.04 -13.85
N ALA A 70 -7.93 13.99 -12.64
CA ALA A 70 -8.63 15.10 -12.03
C ALA A 70 -7.68 16.28 -11.71
N LEU A 71 -6.51 15.99 -11.15
CA LEU A 71 -5.49 17.01 -10.89
C LEU A 71 -5.07 17.71 -12.20
N ARG A 72 -4.76 16.93 -13.23
CA ARG A 72 -4.35 17.48 -14.54
C ARG A 72 -5.43 18.33 -15.20
N ALA A 73 -6.69 17.97 -15.01
CA ALA A 73 -7.82 18.76 -15.54
C ALA A 73 -7.99 20.10 -14.81
N GLU A 74 -7.72 20.14 -13.49
CA GLU A 74 -7.85 21.34 -12.67
C GLU A 74 -6.60 22.23 -12.72
N ARG A 75 -5.42 21.60 -12.69
CA ARG A 75 -4.11 22.26 -12.62
C ARG A 75 -3.10 21.57 -13.54
N PRO A 76 -3.18 21.82 -14.86
CA PRO A 76 -2.30 21.17 -15.84
C PRO A 76 -0.82 21.51 -15.66
N GLU A 77 -0.51 22.60 -14.97
CA GLU A 77 0.83 23.09 -14.68
C GLU A 77 1.53 22.35 -13.50
N VAL A 78 0.79 21.59 -12.69
CA VAL A 78 1.37 20.80 -11.59
C VAL A 78 2.03 19.55 -12.15
N GLU A 79 3.34 19.44 -11.92
CA GLU A 79 4.10 18.25 -12.26
C GLU A 79 3.91 17.19 -11.20
N VAL A 80 3.74 15.93 -11.61
CA VAL A 80 3.65 14.79 -10.68
C VAL A 80 4.61 13.71 -11.11
N THR A 81 5.42 13.24 -10.17
CA THR A 81 6.21 12.02 -10.32
C THR A 81 5.56 10.90 -9.51
N LEU A 82 5.58 9.69 -10.04
CA LEU A 82 5.01 8.50 -9.40
C LEU A 82 6.05 7.38 -9.40
N SER A 83 6.24 6.77 -8.24
CA SER A 83 7.03 5.56 -8.08
C SER A 83 6.28 4.52 -7.26
N GLU A 84 6.68 3.27 -7.38
CA GLU A 84 6.10 2.15 -6.64
C GLU A 84 7.05 1.68 -5.54
N ALA A 85 6.47 1.42 -4.36
CA ALA A 85 7.18 0.83 -3.24
C ALA A 85 6.22 0.08 -2.31
N THR A 86 6.75 -0.86 -1.52
CA THR A 86 6.03 -1.45 -0.39
C THR A 86 5.75 -0.38 0.67
N PRO A 87 4.66 -0.52 1.49
CA PRO A 87 4.33 0.48 2.51
C PRO A 87 5.50 0.86 3.43
N PRO A 88 6.30 -0.08 3.99
CA PRO A 88 7.43 0.29 4.83
C PRO A 88 8.47 1.16 4.09
N ARG A 89 8.78 0.81 2.84
CA ARG A 89 9.72 1.59 2.01
C ARG A 89 9.14 2.96 1.64
N ALA A 90 7.86 3.03 1.30
CA ALA A 90 7.19 4.30 0.99
C ALA A 90 7.22 5.25 2.19
N ILE A 91 7.01 4.74 3.41
CA ILE A 91 7.11 5.50 4.65
C ILE A 91 8.54 5.98 4.92
N ALA A 92 9.54 5.12 4.69
CA ALA A 92 10.94 5.52 4.80
C ALA A 92 11.29 6.64 3.80
N MET A 93 10.85 6.53 2.55
CA MET A 93 11.01 7.57 1.52
C MET A 93 10.35 8.89 1.95
N LEU A 94 9.14 8.83 2.53
CA LEU A 94 8.46 10.02 3.03
C LEU A 94 9.23 10.68 4.19
N ARG A 95 9.71 9.89 5.15
CA ARG A 95 10.52 10.39 6.27
C ARG A 95 11.85 11.00 5.83
N ASN A 96 12.44 10.45 4.78
CA ASN A 96 13.68 10.98 4.19
C ASN A 96 13.45 12.23 3.31
N GLY A 97 12.19 12.57 2.99
CA GLY A 97 11.87 13.66 2.07
C GLY A 97 12.07 13.30 0.59
N ASP A 98 12.14 12.01 0.27
CA ASP A 98 12.25 11.52 -1.13
C ASP A 98 10.90 11.58 -1.85
N CYS A 99 9.78 11.68 -1.12
CA CYS A 99 8.43 11.89 -1.64
C CYS A 99 7.62 12.82 -0.74
N ASP A 100 6.51 13.33 -1.25
CA ASP A 100 5.62 14.27 -0.56
C ASP A 100 4.37 13.58 -0.03
N ILE A 101 3.90 12.55 -0.75
CA ILE A 101 2.76 11.71 -0.39
C ILE A 101 3.13 10.25 -0.61
N ALA A 102 2.87 9.41 0.38
CA ALA A 102 3.00 7.97 0.30
C ALA A 102 1.62 7.30 0.51
N LEU A 103 1.16 6.50 -0.45
CA LEU A 103 0.05 5.61 -0.20
C LEU A 103 0.57 4.39 0.54
N ALA A 104 -0.13 4.04 1.61
CA ALA A 104 0.19 2.88 2.43
C ALA A 104 -1.09 2.15 2.84
N PHE A 105 -0.93 0.95 3.37
CA PHE A 105 -2.02 0.21 3.99
C PHE A 105 -1.51 -0.49 5.24
N ARG A 106 -2.43 -0.77 6.15
CA ARG A 106 -2.20 -1.65 7.29
C ARG A 106 -3.38 -2.59 7.48
N TYR A 107 -3.09 -3.71 8.10
CA TYR A 107 -4.11 -4.64 8.57
C TYR A 107 -4.41 -4.35 10.04
N PRO A 108 -5.68 -4.39 10.47
CA PRO A 108 -5.99 -4.32 11.90
C PRO A 108 -5.37 -5.52 12.64
N GLU A 109 -5.03 -5.32 13.89
CA GLU A 109 -4.53 -6.39 14.74
C GLU A 109 -5.58 -7.51 14.88
N LEU A 110 -5.13 -8.75 14.78
CA LEU A 110 -6.00 -9.89 15.02
C LEU A 110 -6.31 -10.00 16.51
N PRO A 111 -7.59 -10.16 16.89
CA PRO A 111 -7.95 -10.38 18.30
C PRO A 111 -7.20 -11.59 18.86
N GLY A 112 -6.39 -11.39 19.91
CA GLY A 112 -5.65 -12.46 20.58
C GLY A 112 -4.29 -12.82 19.96
N ALA A 113 -3.80 -12.12 18.97
CA ALA A 113 -2.44 -12.29 18.46
C ALA A 113 -1.43 -11.76 19.50
N ALA A 114 -0.48 -12.59 19.90
CA ALA A 114 0.63 -12.13 20.72
C ALA A 114 1.47 -11.11 19.95
N PRO A 115 1.85 -9.96 20.54
CA PRO A 115 2.71 -9.01 19.87
C PRO A 115 4.06 -9.67 19.54
N GLY A 116 4.48 -9.63 18.30
CA GLY A 116 5.86 -9.90 17.91
C GLY A 116 6.24 -11.33 17.53
N ALA A 117 5.32 -12.20 17.13
CA ALA A 117 5.73 -13.45 16.48
C ALA A 117 6.22 -13.17 15.05
N PRO A 118 7.53 -13.30 14.74
CA PRO A 118 8.02 -13.13 13.39
C PRO A 118 7.56 -14.30 12.53
N GLY A 119 6.61 -14.06 11.64
CA GLY A 119 6.28 -15.00 10.56
C GLY A 119 7.38 -14.99 9.50
N THR A 120 8.56 -15.50 9.86
CA THR A 120 9.66 -15.65 8.91
C THR A 120 9.49 -16.97 8.17
N HIS A 121 9.09 -16.88 6.89
CA HIS A 121 9.26 -18.01 5.99
C HIS A 121 10.74 -18.08 5.55
N PRO A 122 11.42 -19.26 5.60
CA PRO A 122 12.86 -19.37 5.29
C PRO A 122 13.25 -19.00 3.86
N GLN A 123 12.31 -18.66 2.99
CA GLN A 123 12.51 -18.39 1.56
C GLN A 123 12.35 -16.92 1.15
N ASP A 124 12.30 -15.98 2.09
CA ASP A 124 12.26 -14.55 1.79
C ASP A 124 13.66 -13.90 1.90
N PRO A 125 14.49 -13.94 0.86
CA PRO A 125 15.72 -13.16 0.84
C PRO A 125 15.34 -11.69 0.64
N GLY A 126 15.43 -10.88 1.68
CA GLY A 126 15.31 -9.42 1.58
C GLY A 126 14.19 -8.75 2.37
N THR A 127 13.41 -9.48 3.18
CA THR A 127 12.36 -8.90 4.03
C THR A 127 12.69 -8.95 5.53
N GLU A 128 13.96 -9.17 5.87
CA GLU A 128 14.42 -9.01 7.25
C GLU A 128 14.25 -7.54 7.65
N GLY A 129 13.25 -7.26 8.52
CA GLY A 129 13.03 -5.92 9.08
C GLY A 129 11.88 -5.11 8.50
N GLU A 130 11.08 -5.60 7.56
CA GLU A 130 9.83 -4.95 7.18
C GLU A 130 8.72 -5.24 8.22
N GLU A 131 8.90 -4.74 9.44
CA GLU A 131 7.80 -4.60 10.40
C GLU A 131 6.75 -3.64 9.83
N ASP A 132 5.48 -3.81 10.24
CA ASP A 132 4.44 -2.85 9.89
C ASP A 132 4.91 -1.46 10.33
N ALA A 133 5.28 -0.64 9.35
CA ALA A 133 5.95 0.61 9.63
C ALA A 133 5.03 1.51 10.43
N ASP A 134 5.53 1.98 11.55
CA ASP A 134 4.87 2.96 12.39
C ASP A 134 4.59 4.26 11.61
N TRP A 135 3.40 4.82 11.81
CA TRP A 135 2.98 6.09 11.20
C TRP A 135 3.19 7.29 12.13
N ASP A 136 3.84 7.09 13.26
CA ASP A 136 4.08 8.16 14.23
C ASP A 136 4.81 9.34 13.59
N GLY A 137 4.28 10.53 13.86
CA GLY A 137 4.80 11.77 13.30
C GLY A 137 4.37 12.07 11.85
N LEU A 138 3.55 11.21 11.22
CA LEU A 138 2.98 11.44 9.91
C LEU A 138 1.52 11.87 9.99
N ALA A 139 1.10 12.72 9.07
CA ALA A 139 -0.29 13.06 8.88
C ALA A 139 -0.95 11.97 8.02
N ALA A 140 -1.92 11.24 8.59
CA ALA A 140 -2.62 10.16 7.93
C ALA A 140 -3.99 10.62 7.43
N HIS A 141 -4.24 10.40 6.15
CA HIS A 141 -5.50 10.70 5.48
C HIS A 141 -6.16 9.40 5.05
N PRO A 142 -7.18 8.90 5.78
CA PRO A 142 -7.90 7.70 5.39
C PRO A 142 -8.50 7.84 3.98
N LEU A 143 -8.36 6.82 3.16
CA LEU A 143 -8.85 6.76 1.80
C LEU A 143 -10.02 5.81 1.66
N LEU A 144 -9.81 4.52 1.93
CA LEU A 144 -10.84 3.49 1.87
C LEU A 144 -10.45 2.27 2.71
N THR A 145 -11.43 1.41 2.99
CA THR A 145 -11.22 0.06 3.50
C THR A 145 -11.32 -0.91 2.33
N ASP A 146 -10.34 -1.79 2.18
CA ASP A 146 -10.27 -2.76 1.11
C ASP A 146 -10.32 -4.18 1.68
N ARG A 147 -11.17 -5.02 1.11
CA ARG A 147 -11.35 -6.41 1.53
C ARG A 147 -10.47 -7.34 0.69
N LEU A 148 -10.07 -8.44 1.30
CA LEU A 148 -9.45 -9.53 0.56
C LEU A 148 -10.51 -10.56 0.21
N VAL A 149 -10.42 -11.10 -1.00
CA VAL A 149 -11.32 -12.14 -1.52
C VAL A 149 -10.52 -13.35 -1.96
N GLY A 150 -11.12 -14.53 -1.84
CA GLY A 150 -10.55 -15.77 -2.33
C GLY A 150 -10.64 -15.85 -3.86
N LEU A 151 -9.55 -16.31 -4.47
CA LEU A 151 -9.47 -16.64 -5.89
C LEU A 151 -9.35 -18.14 -6.03
N LEU A 152 -10.29 -18.74 -6.75
CA LEU A 152 -10.33 -20.16 -7.04
C LEU A 152 -10.33 -20.40 -8.56
N PRO A 153 -9.76 -21.51 -9.03
CA PRO A 153 -9.98 -21.95 -10.41
C PRO A 153 -11.47 -22.08 -10.69
N GLU A 154 -11.92 -21.84 -11.92
CA GLU A 154 -13.34 -21.91 -12.27
C GLU A 154 -13.97 -23.30 -11.98
N GLY A 155 -13.19 -24.37 -12.15
CA GLY A 155 -13.60 -25.75 -11.88
C GLY A 155 -13.41 -26.22 -10.44
N HIS A 156 -13.02 -25.36 -9.51
CA HIS A 156 -12.79 -25.73 -8.11
C HIS A 156 -14.12 -26.10 -7.43
N HIS A 157 -14.12 -27.16 -6.59
CA HIS A 157 -15.33 -27.66 -5.93
C HIS A 157 -16.03 -26.62 -5.03
N LEU A 158 -15.29 -25.61 -4.54
CA LEU A 158 -15.81 -24.49 -3.75
C LEU A 158 -16.10 -23.24 -4.60
N ALA A 159 -15.90 -23.26 -5.91
CA ALA A 159 -16.08 -22.08 -6.76
C ALA A 159 -17.52 -21.55 -6.80
N GLY A 160 -18.51 -22.39 -6.46
CA GLY A 160 -19.93 -22.03 -6.36
C GLY A 160 -20.39 -21.65 -4.95
N ALA A 161 -19.49 -21.62 -3.96
CA ALA A 161 -19.85 -21.27 -2.60
C ALA A 161 -20.17 -19.77 -2.48
N GLY A 162 -21.20 -19.42 -1.71
CA GLY A 162 -21.54 -18.02 -1.43
C GLY A 162 -20.51 -17.32 -0.52
N LYS A 163 -19.77 -18.11 0.26
CA LYS A 163 -18.65 -17.69 1.11
C LYS A 163 -17.70 -18.87 1.28
N LEU A 164 -16.47 -18.59 1.59
CA LEU A 164 -15.38 -19.54 1.71
C LEU A 164 -14.77 -19.44 3.11
N GLU A 165 -14.90 -20.51 3.89
CA GLU A 165 -14.16 -20.60 5.15
C GLU A 165 -12.68 -20.86 4.80
N LEU A 166 -11.74 -20.07 5.34
CA LEU A 166 -10.31 -20.26 5.03
C LEU A 166 -9.83 -21.67 5.38
N ALA A 167 -10.39 -22.27 6.42
CA ALA A 167 -10.06 -23.64 6.82
C ALA A 167 -10.39 -24.69 5.75
N ASP A 168 -11.35 -24.43 4.86
CA ASP A 168 -11.70 -25.33 3.75
C ASP A 168 -10.58 -25.40 2.70
N LEU A 169 -9.67 -24.43 2.70
CA LEU A 169 -8.50 -24.36 1.82
C LEU A 169 -7.21 -24.90 2.46
N ALA A 170 -7.28 -25.54 3.62
CA ALA A 170 -6.10 -26.04 4.33
C ALA A 170 -5.27 -27.06 3.53
N GLY A 171 -5.92 -27.82 2.63
CA GLY A 171 -5.28 -28.80 1.76
C GLY A 171 -4.75 -28.26 0.44
N GLU A 172 -5.04 -27.00 0.11
CA GLU A 172 -4.70 -26.41 -1.18
C GLU A 172 -3.26 -25.87 -1.23
N THR A 173 -2.74 -25.75 -2.43
CA THR A 173 -1.51 -24.99 -2.70
C THR A 173 -1.87 -23.52 -2.80
N TRP A 174 -1.13 -22.66 -2.11
CA TRP A 174 -1.38 -21.23 -2.06
C TRP A 174 -0.39 -20.44 -2.92
N ILE A 175 -0.91 -19.45 -3.62
CA ILE A 175 -0.13 -18.49 -4.41
C ILE A 175 -0.34 -17.13 -3.75
N LEU A 176 0.67 -16.64 -3.03
CA LEU A 176 0.60 -15.38 -2.31
C LEU A 176 1.73 -14.45 -2.75
N GLY A 177 1.39 -13.18 -2.94
CA GLY A 177 2.32 -12.14 -3.34
C GLY A 177 2.90 -11.37 -2.15
N CYS A 178 2.94 -10.06 -2.29
CA CYS A 178 3.37 -9.03 -1.35
C CYS A 178 3.67 -9.51 0.10
N ALA A 179 4.91 -9.31 0.57
CA ALA A 179 5.36 -9.83 1.88
C ALA A 179 4.43 -9.42 3.04
N SER A 180 3.96 -8.16 3.08
CA SER A 180 3.05 -7.67 4.13
C SER A 180 1.68 -8.36 4.05
N CYS A 181 1.12 -8.52 2.82
CA CYS A 181 -0.14 -9.23 2.62
C CYS A 181 -0.01 -10.69 3.01
N ARG A 182 1.07 -11.35 2.58
CA ARG A 182 1.34 -12.77 2.88
C ARG A 182 1.44 -13.01 4.39
N ARG A 183 2.24 -12.21 5.12
CA ARG A 183 2.36 -12.33 6.57
C ARG A 183 1.01 -12.27 7.26
N HIS A 184 0.15 -11.33 6.86
CA HIS A 184 -1.17 -11.19 7.48
C HIS A 184 -2.09 -12.36 7.14
N VAL A 185 -2.15 -12.80 5.88
CA VAL A 185 -2.96 -13.96 5.45
C VAL A 185 -2.51 -15.23 6.17
N VAL A 186 -1.20 -15.47 6.28
CA VAL A 186 -0.66 -16.61 7.02
C VAL A 186 -1.10 -16.59 8.48
N LYS A 187 -0.96 -15.44 9.17
CA LYS A 187 -1.42 -15.30 10.57
C LYS A 187 -2.93 -15.60 10.72
N VAL A 188 -3.76 -15.14 9.75
CA VAL A 188 -5.19 -15.45 9.76
C VAL A 188 -5.42 -16.94 9.57
N CYS A 189 -4.75 -17.59 8.60
CA CYS A 189 -4.85 -19.04 8.40
C CYS A 189 -4.43 -19.82 9.64
N GLU A 190 -3.33 -19.44 10.29
CA GLU A 190 -2.86 -20.06 11.55
C GLU A 190 -3.90 -19.91 12.67
N SER A 191 -4.59 -18.76 12.75
CA SER A 191 -5.67 -18.56 13.71
C SER A 191 -6.89 -19.44 13.43
N THR A 192 -7.05 -19.95 12.19
CA THR A 192 -8.08 -20.91 11.80
C THR A 192 -7.61 -22.37 11.83
N GLY A 193 -6.37 -22.61 12.29
CA GLY A 193 -5.85 -23.94 12.61
C GLY A 193 -4.97 -24.59 11.54
N PHE A 194 -4.51 -23.85 10.52
CA PHE A 194 -3.59 -24.39 9.52
C PHE A 194 -2.57 -23.36 9.03
N THR A 195 -1.44 -23.84 8.54
CA THR A 195 -0.43 -23.03 7.84
C THR A 195 -0.53 -23.28 6.33
N PRO A 196 -0.73 -22.26 5.49
CA PRO A 196 -0.87 -22.44 4.06
C PRO A 196 0.44 -22.93 3.42
N ARG A 197 0.35 -23.94 2.53
CA ARG A 197 1.50 -24.42 1.77
C ARG A 197 1.70 -23.53 0.55
N MET A 198 2.83 -22.82 0.49
CA MET A 198 3.16 -21.90 -0.59
C MET A 198 4.27 -22.48 -1.47
N ASP A 199 3.94 -22.83 -2.70
CA ASP A 199 4.91 -23.34 -3.67
C ASP A 199 5.33 -22.24 -4.67
N LEU A 200 4.47 -21.22 -4.85
CA LEU A 200 4.69 -20.11 -5.79
C LEU A 200 4.43 -18.76 -5.11
N THR A 201 5.32 -17.80 -5.35
CA THR A 201 5.19 -16.43 -4.86
C THR A 201 5.46 -15.44 -5.99
N THR A 202 4.57 -14.44 -6.14
CA THR A 202 4.74 -13.33 -7.09
C THR A 202 3.88 -12.15 -6.68
N ASP A 203 4.40 -10.93 -6.79
CA ASP A 203 3.67 -9.69 -6.49
C ASP A 203 2.84 -9.20 -7.67
N ASP A 204 3.00 -9.81 -8.85
CA ASP A 204 2.29 -9.47 -10.08
C ASP A 204 0.90 -10.09 -10.09
N TYR A 205 -0.14 -9.27 -9.86
CA TYR A 205 -1.53 -9.73 -9.81
C TYR A 205 -2.01 -10.47 -11.08
N PRO A 206 -1.70 -10.02 -12.31
CA PRO A 206 -2.00 -10.76 -13.52
C PRO A 206 -1.43 -12.18 -13.51
N THR A 207 -0.18 -12.34 -13.07
CA THR A 207 0.47 -13.65 -12.92
C THR A 207 -0.24 -14.52 -11.89
N VAL A 208 -0.62 -13.97 -10.72
CA VAL A 208 -1.40 -14.72 -9.72
C VAL A 208 -2.69 -15.23 -10.32
N ILE A 209 -3.46 -14.36 -11.01
CA ILE A 209 -4.72 -14.73 -11.65
C ILE A 209 -4.51 -15.81 -12.71
N GLY A 210 -3.46 -15.68 -13.54
CA GLY A 210 -3.12 -16.67 -14.55
C GLY A 210 -2.77 -18.04 -13.96
N LEU A 211 -1.99 -18.07 -12.88
CA LEU A 211 -1.60 -19.31 -12.19
C LEU A 211 -2.81 -19.98 -11.52
N VAL A 212 -3.67 -19.20 -10.84
CA VAL A 212 -4.90 -19.72 -10.26
C VAL A 212 -5.84 -20.24 -11.37
N GLY A 213 -6.02 -19.47 -12.45
CA GLY A 213 -6.84 -19.90 -13.60
C GLY A 213 -6.34 -21.17 -14.27
N ALA A 214 -5.03 -21.41 -14.24
CA ALA A 214 -4.41 -22.65 -14.72
C ALA A 214 -4.51 -23.84 -13.73
N GLY A 215 -5.14 -23.64 -12.57
CA GLY A 215 -5.32 -24.70 -11.57
C GLY A 215 -4.06 -25.00 -10.74
N MET A 216 -3.09 -24.06 -10.71
CA MET A 216 -1.83 -24.26 -9.97
C MET A 216 -1.98 -24.06 -8.46
N GLY A 217 -3.14 -23.58 -7.99
CA GLY A 217 -3.44 -23.36 -6.60
C GLY A 217 -4.57 -22.35 -6.41
N VAL A 218 -4.71 -21.87 -5.18
CA VAL A 218 -5.67 -20.84 -4.76
C VAL A 218 -4.94 -19.60 -4.28
N SER A 219 -5.65 -18.48 -4.20
CA SER A 219 -5.08 -17.23 -3.71
C SER A 219 -6.09 -16.42 -2.91
N VAL A 220 -5.59 -15.41 -2.20
CA VAL A 220 -6.39 -14.36 -1.58
C VAL A 220 -5.76 -13.03 -1.98
N LEU A 221 -6.53 -12.19 -2.66
CA LEU A 221 -6.08 -10.90 -3.16
C LEU A 221 -7.00 -9.77 -2.68
N PRO A 222 -6.44 -8.54 -2.57
CA PRO A 222 -7.23 -7.35 -2.32
C PRO A 222 -8.26 -7.11 -3.44
N GLU A 223 -9.51 -6.83 -3.09
CA GLU A 223 -10.58 -6.55 -4.04
C GLU A 223 -10.24 -5.34 -4.92
N LEU A 224 -9.56 -4.35 -4.33
CA LEU A 224 -9.03 -3.19 -5.04
C LEU A 224 -8.11 -3.59 -6.22
N ALA A 225 -7.25 -4.59 -6.04
CA ALA A 225 -6.37 -5.08 -7.11
C ALA A 225 -7.14 -5.71 -8.27
N LEU A 226 -8.27 -6.33 -7.98
CA LEU A 226 -9.08 -7.05 -8.96
C LEU A 226 -9.97 -6.15 -9.80
N SER A 227 -10.30 -4.95 -9.30
CA SER A 227 -11.19 -4.00 -9.99
C SER A 227 -10.62 -3.50 -11.33
N SER A 228 -9.30 -3.58 -11.54
CA SER A 228 -8.60 -3.17 -12.76
C SER A 228 -8.24 -4.31 -13.71
N LEU A 229 -8.59 -5.56 -13.36
CA LEU A 229 -8.15 -6.75 -14.09
C LEU A 229 -9.32 -7.48 -14.77
N PRO A 230 -9.12 -8.06 -15.98
CA PRO A 230 -10.15 -8.85 -16.62
C PRO A 230 -10.43 -10.13 -15.81
N SER A 231 -11.66 -10.32 -15.40
CA SER A 231 -12.14 -11.55 -14.77
C SER A 231 -12.65 -12.51 -15.84
N GLY A 232 -12.12 -13.72 -15.90
CA GLY A 232 -12.58 -14.70 -16.92
C GLY A 232 -12.18 -16.14 -16.65
N THR A 233 -11.13 -16.37 -15.87
CA THR A 233 -10.60 -17.72 -15.63
C THR A 233 -10.61 -18.15 -14.17
N VAL A 234 -11.02 -17.24 -13.28
CA VAL A 234 -11.06 -17.46 -11.83
C VAL A 234 -12.42 -17.09 -11.25
N ARG A 235 -12.76 -17.70 -10.14
CA ARG A 235 -13.91 -17.34 -9.31
C ARG A 235 -13.46 -16.55 -8.10
N LEU A 236 -14.14 -15.44 -7.86
CA LEU A 236 -13.96 -14.60 -6.68
C LEU A 236 -15.00 -14.99 -5.65
N VAL A 237 -14.56 -15.31 -4.45
CA VAL A 237 -15.44 -15.75 -3.36
C VAL A 237 -15.10 -14.99 -2.08
N PRO A 238 -16.11 -14.40 -1.40
CA PRO A 238 -15.90 -13.80 -0.07
C PRO A 238 -15.31 -14.80 0.92
N ILE A 239 -14.32 -14.39 1.70
CA ILE A 239 -13.65 -15.26 2.67
C ILE A 239 -14.13 -15.00 4.10
N VAL A 240 -14.07 -16.04 4.92
CA VAL A 240 -14.37 -16.01 6.35
C VAL A 240 -13.21 -16.67 7.11
N PRO A 241 -12.63 -15.99 8.11
CA PRO A 241 -12.95 -14.65 8.58
C PRO A 241 -12.64 -13.58 7.52
N THR A 242 -13.41 -12.48 7.53
CA THR A 242 -13.17 -11.37 6.61
C THR A 242 -11.83 -10.71 6.93
N ILE A 243 -10.97 -10.61 5.92
CA ILE A 243 -9.70 -9.88 6.00
C ILE A 243 -9.90 -8.53 5.34
N GLN A 244 -9.56 -7.46 6.06
CA GLN A 244 -9.64 -6.09 5.56
C GLN A 244 -8.36 -5.34 5.84
N ARG A 245 -8.03 -4.38 4.99
CA ARG A 245 -6.93 -3.44 5.20
C ARG A 245 -7.42 -2.00 5.09
N GLU A 246 -6.86 -1.14 5.91
CA GLU A 246 -7.06 0.30 5.83
C GLU A 246 -6.06 0.89 4.84
N VAL A 247 -6.54 1.57 3.81
CA VAL A 247 -5.71 2.27 2.83
C VAL A 247 -5.71 3.75 3.16
N VAL A 248 -4.52 4.34 3.22
CA VAL A 248 -4.31 5.75 3.61
C VAL A 248 -3.34 6.45 2.67
N ALA A 249 -3.45 7.77 2.57
CA ALA A 249 -2.38 8.63 2.10
C ALA A 249 -1.67 9.23 3.31
N LEU A 250 -0.36 9.08 3.36
CA LEU A 250 0.51 9.62 4.39
C LEU A 250 1.29 10.81 3.84
N THR A 251 1.47 11.83 4.65
CA THR A 251 2.34 12.97 4.34
C THR A 251 3.01 13.48 5.61
N LEU A 252 4.06 14.26 5.48
CA LEU A 252 4.61 14.98 6.62
C LEU A 252 3.67 16.14 6.98
N PRO A 253 3.44 16.43 8.28
CA PRO A 253 2.56 17.55 8.69
C PRO A 253 2.96 18.90 8.05
N ALA A 254 4.26 19.11 7.82
CA ALA A 254 4.76 20.31 7.16
C ALA A 254 4.32 20.43 5.69
N TYR A 255 4.12 19.29 4.99
CA TYR A 255 3.69 19.27 3.58
C TYR A 255 2.19 19.52 3.40
N GLU A 256 1.37 19.38 4.44
CA GLU A 256 -0.07 19.69 4.35
C GLU A 256 -0.36 21.15 4.00
N SER A 257 0.61 22.06 4.28
CA SER A 257 0.50 23.47 3.93
C SER A 257 0.86 23.74 2.47
N VAL A 258 1.54 22.82 1.76
CA VAL A 258 1.94 22.97 0.36
C VAL A 258 0.70 22.83 -0.55
N PRO A 259 0.35 23.86 -1.34
CA PRO A 259 -0.91 23.88 -2.10
C PRO A 259 -1.07 22.68 -3.04
N ALA A 260 -0.04 22.31 -3.80
CA ALA A 260 -0.08 21.18 -4.72
C ALA A 260 -0.28 19.83 -3.99
N VAL A 261 0.39 19.64 -2.84
CA VAL A 261 0.22 18.43 -2.01
C VAL A 261 -1.20 18.35 -1.48
N ARG A 262 -1.73 19.43 -0.93
CA ARG A 262 -3.10 19.49 -0.41
C ARG A 262 -4.13 19.18 -1.50
N LEU A 263 -3.96 19.74 -2.70
CA LEU A 263 -4.85 19.48 -3.82
C LEU A 263 -4.80 18.02 -4.25
N MET A 264 -3.59 17.45 -4.35
CA MET A 264 -3.41 16.03 -4.67
C MET A 264 -4.08 15.12 -3.63
N LEU A 265 -3.96 15.41 -2.34
CA LEU A 265 -4.65 14.68 -1.27
C LEU A 265 -6.19 14.74 -1.42
N GLN A 266 -6.74 15.87 -1.86
CA GLN A 266 -8.18 15.99 -2.13
C GLN A 266 -8.62 15.10 -3.30
N HIS A 267 -7.84 15.07 -4.38
CA HIS A 267 -8.13 14.21 -5.52
C HIS A 267 -7.98 12.73 -5.18
N LEU A 268 -6.98 12.35 -4.39
CA LEU A 268 -6.82 10.98 -3.88
C LEU A 268 -8.04 10.54 -3.04
N LYS A 269 -8.51 11.38 -2.12
CA LYS A 269 -9.72 11.11 -1.32
C LYS A 269 -10.96 10.94 -2.20
N SER A 270 -11.10 11.78 -3.23
CA SER A 270 -12.22 11.70 -4.16
C SER A 270 -12.19 10.44 -5.01
N ALA A 271 -11.02 10.08 -5.55
CA ALA A 271 -10.80 8.87 -6.33
C ALA A 271 -11.02 7.60 -5.48
N ALA A 272 -10.49 7.58 -4.27
CA ALA A 272 -10.66 6.46 -3.34
C ALA A 272 -12.12 6.24 -2.96
N ARG A 273 -12.90 7.32 -2.76
CA ARG A 273 -14.35 7.21 -2.50
C ARG A 273 -15.09 6.56 -3.67
N LEU A 274 -14.75 6.93 -4.92
CA LEU A 274 -15.35 6.31 -6.10
C LEU A 274 -14.98 4.84 -6.22
N ALA A 275 -13.70 4.51 -5.97
CA ALA A 275 -13.24 3.12 -5.96
C ALA A 275 -13.97 2.30 -4.89
N GLY A 276 -14.09 2.82 -3.65
CA GLY A 276 -14.85 2.17 -2.58
C GLY A 276 -16.31 1.93 -2.92
N GLN A 277 -17.00 2.91 -3.51
CA GLN A 277 -18.38 2.75 -3.97
C GLN A 277 -18.51 1.67 -5.06
N ALA A 278 -17.53 1.55 -5.95
CA ALA A 278 -17.51 0.50 -6.97
C ALA A 278 -17.35 -0.89 -6.34
N LEU A 279 -16.50 -1.03 -5.30
CA LEU A 279 -16.34 -2.27 -4.55
C LEU A 279 -17.62 -2.65 -3.79
N ASP A 280 -18.30 -1.69 -3.15
CA ASP A 280 -19.56 -1.94 -2.45
C ASP A 280 -20.72 -2.26 -3.41
N GLY A 281 -20.72 -1.67 -4.61
CA GLY A 281 -21.72 -1.90 -5.67
C GLY A 281 -21.50 -3.21 -6.44
N THR A 282 -20.29 -3.74 -6.40
CA THR A 282 -19.92 -5.04 -6.98
C THR A 282 -20.14 -6.16 -5.94
N SER A 283 -21.21 -6.08 -5.12
CA SER A 283 -21.64 -7.24 -4.37
C SER A 283 -21.78 -8.39 -5.36
N LEU A 284 -20.88 -9.38 -5.23
CA LEU A 284 -20.88 -10.63 -5.98
C LEU A 284 -22.34 -11.11 -6.09
N PRO A 285 -22.87 -11.35 -7.31
CA PRO A 285 -24.26 -11.72 -7.45
C PRO A 285 -24.53 -12.99 -6.66
N PRO A 286 -25.61 -13.03 -5.87
CA PRO A 286 -26.06 -14.27 -5.26
C PRO A 286 -26.56 -15.18 -6.38
N ARG A 287 -25.84 -16.24 -6.68
CA ARG A 287 -26.36 -17.41 -7.40
C ARG A 287 -25.85 -18.69 -6.77
#